data_5dd984c51814dad693ed1acb3ae0fcb1
#
_entry.id   5dd984c51814dad693ed1acb3ae0fcb1
#
_cell.length_a   1.000
_cell.length_b   1.000
_cell.length_c   1.000
_cell.angle_alpha   90.00
_cell.angle_beta   90.00
_cell.angle_gamma   90.00
#
_symmetry.space_group_name_H-M   'P 1'
#
loop_
_entity.id
_entity.type
_entity.pdbx_description
1 polymer ?
#
loop_
_entity_poly.entity_id
_entity_poly.type
_entity_poly.pdbx_seq_one_letter_code
_entity_poly.pdbx_strand_id
1 'polypeptide(L)'
;STQMSVHSLAGVKELARLGFSRAILSRELSGREIARIAAESPIELECFIHGALCMSVSGQCYMSAFLGGRSGNRGSCAGTCRLPFAADGAKEGYHLSLKDLSLVDKIPELMEAGVVSVKIEGRLRTPEYVAAAVAACRAAREHKPYDKQLLENAFSRSGFTSGWYDGKIDGTMFGVRTQEDTAASKAALPGLRELYRREYSRIPVRFALCAKPEGLELTADDGQGHTARAVSRSQPQPAKTDQRPGIERALGKTGGTPFVFGGLTAEGEPGYLPGSEWNELRRTLLEDLLAQREKLTPISCTGVQPKPPVRRTVPVHPGLRARFERWGQVPPEWAEKLGGITLPIAQAGEVPAALRHKVTLELPRVMFGVLEADTRRRMEEADGQGFAAFEAGNLAHIELGRGLNTPMTGGFGLNITNHLAARQYAALGLKSVVILPEVTAADMAYIAPGVPSGAVIYGHMPLMITRACPLHNRHTCQSCNGRGTLTDRKNKVFQVRCGLGVRTIYNPVPIYMGDKPGALPVDFGLAYFTLENPQRAAQVLEMIANRAPFDREFTRGLYFKGTA
;
A
#
# COMPACT_ATOMS: atom_id res chain seq x y z
N SER A 1 4.61 -3.19 -0.72
CA SER A 1 3.26 -2.76 -1.05
C SER A 1 3.08 -1.27 -0.78
N THR A 2 1.90 -0.71 -1.10
CA THR A 2 1.60 0.73 -0.97
C THR A 2 1.82 1.30 0.43
N GLN A 3 1.66 0.50 1.51
CA GLN A 3 1.94 0.94 2.88
C GLN A 3 3.41 1.34 3.13
N MET A 4 4.33 0.93 2.26
CA MET A 4 5.73 1.39 2.29
C MET A 4 5.90 2.81 1.73
N SER A 5 4.86 3.39 1.14
CA SER A 5 4.87 4.75 0.60
C SER A 5 5.99 4.99 -0.44
N VAL A 6 6.16 4.04 -1.37
CA VAL A 6 7.22 4.10 -2.39
C VAL A 6 6.77 4.97 -3.55
N HIS A 7 7.25 6.19 -3.61
CA HIS A 7 6.86 7.20 -4.62
C HIS A 7 8.06 7.94 -5.22
N SER A 8 9.27 7.40 -5.03
CA SER A 8 10.51 8.00 -5.49
C SER A 8 11.54 6.94 -5.87
N LEU A 9 12.52 7.30 -6.69
CA LEU A 9 13.60 6.41 -7.10
C LEU A 9 14.48 6.00 -5.89
N ALA A 10 14.74 6.92 -4.97
CA ALA A 10 15.49 6.61 -3.75
C ALA A 10 14.80 5.52 -2.91
N GLY A 11 13.46 5.55 -2.82
CA GLY A 11 12.70 4.50 -2.15
C GLY A 11 12.83 3.13 -2.82
N VAL A 12 12.85 3.09 -4.15
CA VAL A 12 13.07 1.86 -4.92
C VAL A 12 14.50 1.33 -4.73
N LYS A 13 15.51 2.22 -4.78
CA LYS A 13 16.92 1.85 -4.55
C LYS A 13 17.14 1.28 -3.15
N GLU A 14 16.51 1.87 -2.12
CA GLU A 14 16.62 1.34 -0.76
C GLU A 14 15.95 -0.04 -0.62
N LEU A 15 14.79 -0.27 -1.26
CA LEU A 15 14.17 -1.60 -1.29
C LEU A 15 15.07 -2.63 -1.97
N ALA A 16 15.75 -2.27 -3.07
CA ALA A 16 16.72 -3.15 -3.73
C ALA A 16 17.86 -3.54 -2.78
N ARG A 17 18.40 -2.59 -2.00
CA ARG A 17 19.45 -2.84 -0.99
C ARG A 17 18.97 -3.75 0.13
N LEU A 18 17.68 -3.68 0.48
CA LEU A 18 17.05 -4.57 1.44
C LEU A 18 16.74 -5.97 0.88
N GLY A 19 17.09 -6.24 -0.39
CA GLY A 19 16.93 -7.55 -1.02
C GLY A 19 15.55 -7.79 -1.65
N PHE A 20 14.73 -6.76 -1.81
CA PHE A 20 13.46 -6.90 -2.53
C PHE A 20 13.71 -6.98 -4.04
N SER A 21 13.01 -7.89 -4.72
CA SER A 21 13.07 -8.05 -6.19
C SER A 21 12.05 -7.19 -6.93
N ARG A 22 11.01 -6.68 -6.23
CA ARG A 22 9.93 -5.88 -6.81
C ARG A 22 9.43 -4.80 -5.87
N ALA A 23 9.20 -3.60 -6.39
CA ALA A 23 8.56 -2.48 -5.69
C ALA A 23 7.16 -2.22 -6.24
N ILE A 24 6.16 -2.09 -5.35
CA ILE A 24 4.81 -1.63 -5.73
C ILE A 24 4.76 -0.13 -5.49
N LEU A 25 4.64 0.63 -6.57
CA LEU A 25 4.63 2.09 -6.53
C LEU A 25 3.32 2.64 -5.94
N SER A 26 3.43 3.82 -5.33
CA SER A 26 2.27 4.59 -4.86
C SER A 26 1.35 4.98 -6.03
N ARG A 27 0.04 4.96 -5.80
CA ARG A 27 -1.00 5.24 -6.81
C ARG A 27 -1.04 6.69 -7.26
N GLU A 28 -0.46 7.57 -6.46
CA GLU A 28 -0.48 9.02 -6.62
C GLU A 28 0.55 9.53 -7.63
N LEU A 29 1.36 8.64 -8.22
CA LEU A 29 2.36 8.98 -9.23
C LEU A 29 1.73 9.24 -10.60
N SER A 30 2.26 10.22 -11.32
CA SER A 30 1.95 10.44 -12.73
C SER A 30 2.72 9.45 -13.63
N GLY A 31 2.25 9.25 -14.86
CA GLY A 31 2.93 8.41 -15.84
C GLY A 31 4.38 8.84 -16.10
N ARG A 32 4.64 10.17 -16.10
CA ARG A 32 6.00 10.73 -16.24
C ARG A 32 6.89 10.38 -15.03
N GLU A 33 6.36 10.45 -13.80
CA GLU A 33 7.09 10.05 -12.59
C GLU A 33 7.38 8.55 -12.60
N ILE A 34 6.41 7.73 -13.02
CA ILE A 34 6.57 6.26 -13.15
C ILE A 34 7.66 5.94 -14.16
N ALA A 35 7.60 6.53 -15.37
CA ALA A 35 8.60 6.30 -16.42
C ALA A 35 10.02 6.71 -15.98
N ARG A 36 10.17 7.86 -15.27
CA ARG A 36 11.46 8.28 -14.72
C ARG A 36 12.00 7.27 -13.69
N ILE A 37 11.17 6.78 -12.79
CA ILE A 37 11.57 5.78 -11.81
C ILE A 37 11.94 4.47 -12.52
N ALA A 38 11.17 4.04 -13.52
CA ALA A 38 11.39 2.80 -14.26
C ALA A 38 12.70 2.80 -15.04
N ALA A 39 13.07 3.93 -15.64
CA ALA A 39 14.31 4.08 -16.40
C ALA A 39 15.58 3.80 -15.58
N GLU A 40 15.56 4.02 -14.27
CA GLU A 40 16.71 3.86 -13.37
C GLU A 40 16.48 2.80 -12.27
N SER A 41 15.35 2.08 -12.29
CA SER A 41 15.02 1.11 -11.25
C SER A 41 15.93 -0.12 -11.32
N PRO A 42 16.60 -0.50 -10.21
CA PRO A 42 17.40 -1.72 -10.16
C PRO A 42 16.56 -2.99 -9.94
N ILE A 43 15.27 -2.88 -9.71
CA ILE A 43 14.34 -3.98 -9.43
C ILE A 43 13.04 -3.81 -10.22
N GLU A 44 12.26 -4.86 -10.31
CA GLU A 44 10.97 -4.85 -10.99
C GLU A 44 9.99 -3.85 -10.36
N LEU A 45 9.15 -3.23 -11.19
CA LEU A 45 8.11 -2.32 -10.75
C LEU A 45 6.71 -2.89 -10.99
N GLU A 46 5.83 -2.68 -10.02
CA GLU A 46 4.41 -3.02 -10.10
C GLU A 46 3.57 -1.77 -9.84
N CYS A 47 2.54 -1.53 -10.67
CA CYS A 47 1.63 -0.41 -10.55
C CYS A 47 0.17 -0.87 -10.38
N PHE A 48 -0.59 -0.20 -9.51
CA PHE A 48 -2.04 -0.34 -9.48
C PHE A 48 -2.65 0.31 -10.73
N ILE A 49 -3.54 -0.45 -11.40
CA ILE A 49 -4.16 0.01 -12.65
C ILE A 49 -5.69 0.05 -12.58
N HIS A 50 -6.31 -0.60 -11.61
CA HIS A 50 -7.76 -0.62 -11.50
C HIS A 50 -8.22 -0.79 -10.05
N GLY A 51 -9.32 -0.11 -9.69
CA GLY A 51 -10.05 -0.26 -8.43
C GLY A 51 -10.02 0.95 -7.51
N ALA A 52 -10.33 0.74 -6.24
CA ALA A 52 -10.54 1.83 -5.29
C ALA A 52 -9.30 2.71 -5.09
N LEU A 53 -9.46 4.03 -5.22
CA LEU A 53 -8.45 5.02 -4.84
C LEU A 53 -8.60 5.44 -3.38
N CYS A 54 -7.47 5.59 -2.71
CA CYS A 54 -7.38 6.32 -1.45
C CYS A 54 -7.22 7.82 -1.71
N MET A 55 -7.81 8.66 -0.86
CA MET A 55 -7.58 10.10 -0.87
C MET A 55 -6.18 10.45 -0.36
N SER A 56 -5.73 9.76 0.69
CA SER A 56 -4.41 9.93 1.26
C SER A 56 -3.33 9.28 0.43
N VAL A 57 -2.15 9.88 0.45
CA VAL A 57 -0.93 9.20 0.03
C VAL A 57 -0.81 7.87 0.76
N SER A 58 -0.50 6.83 0.01
CA SER A 58 -0.42 5.46 0.51
C SER A 58 0.53 5.34 1.70
N GLY A 59 0.10 4.67 2.77
CA GLY A 59 0.87 4.52 4.01
C GLY A 59 0.87 5.75 4.94
N GLN A 60 0.22 6.87 4.58
CA GLN A 60 0.23 8.12 5.33
C GLN A 60 -1.17 8.55 5.80
N CYS A 61 -2.07 7.58 6.07
CA CYS A 61 -3.41 7.85 6.58
C CYS A 61 -3.64 7.23 7.95
N TYR A 62 -3.88 8.07 8.93
CA TYR A 62 -4.23 7.70 10.30
C TYR A 62 -5.68 8.05 10.67
N MET A 63 -6.43 8.65 9.73
CA MET A 63 -7.77 9.20 10.00
C MET A 63 -8.74 8.13 10.51
N SER A 64 -8.76 6.94 9.90
CA SER A 64 -9.63 5.85 10.33
C SER A 64 -9.26 5.29 11.71
N ALA A 65 -7.98 5.27 12.06
CA ALA A 65 -7.51 4.85 13.37
C ALA A 65 -7.94 5.83 14.47
N PHE A 66 -7.70 7.13 14.27
CA PHE A 66 -8.03 8.17 15.26
C PHE A 66 -9.53 8.39 15.44
N LEU A 67 -10.32 8.31 14.36
CA LEU A 67 -11.77 8.54 14.40
C LEU A 67 -12.60 7.31 14.75
N GLY A 68 -12.11 6.11 14.42
CA GLY A 68 -12.88 4.88 14.53
C GLY A 68 -12.14 3.68 15.15
N GLY A 69 -10.90 3.84 15.61
CA GLY A 69 -10.10 2.75 16.19
C GLY A 69 -9.71 1.65 15.19
N ARG A 70 -9.82 1.90 13.86
CA ARG A 70 -9.54 0.92 12.80
C ARG A 70 -8.43 1.43 11.89
N SER A 71 -7.24 0.82 11.98
CA SER A 71 -6.09 1.27 11.20
C SER A 71 -6.18 0.89 9.72
N GLY A 72 -6.11 1.90 8.84
CA GLY A 72 -5.96 1.71 7.39
C GLY A 72 -4.62 1.07 7.02
N ASN A 73 -3.56 1.41 7.74
CA ASN A 73 -2.22 0.86 7.54
C ASN A 73 -2.11 -0.62 7.95
N ARG A 74 -3.01 -1.09 8.81
CA ARG A 74 -3.15 -2.51 9.19
C ARG A 74 -4.24 -3.26 8.41
N GLY A 75 -4.82 -2.64 7.38
CA GLY A 75 -5.82 -3.25 6.51
C GLY A 75 -7.27 -3.18 7.01
N SER A 76 -7.55 -2.49 8.13
CA SER A 76 -8.88 -2.42 8.77
C SER A 76 -9.61 -1.09 8.54
N CYS A 77 -9.27 -0.33 7.48
CA CYS A 77 -9.83 0.99 7.21
C CYS A 77 -11.36 1.03 7.23
N ALA A 78 -11.95 1.96 7.98
CA ALA A 78 -13.40 2.20 8.03
C ALA A 78 -13.93 3.09 6.89
N GLY A 79 -13.06 3.55 5.98
CA GLY A 79 -13.47 4.40 4.86
C GLY A 79 -13.93 5.80 5.26
N THR A 80 -13.33 6.40 6.28
CA THR A 80 -13.70 7.74 6.79
C THR A 80 -13.65 8.84 5.74
N CYS A 81 -12.79 8.71 4.71
CA CYS A 81 -12.76 9.62 3.56
C CYS A 81 -14.00 9.51 2.65
N ARG A 82 -14.88 8.54 2.87
CA ARG A 82 -16.13 8.34 2.12
C ARG A 82 -17.35 8.96 2.82
N LEU A 83 -17.14 9.59 3.97
CA LEU A 83 -18.17 10.33 4.70
C LEU A 83 -18.28 11.76 4.16
N PRO A 84 -19.46 12.39 4.29
CA PRO A 84 -19.62 13.80 3.96
C PRO A 84 -18.94 14.69 5.01
N PHE A 85 -18.42 15.83 4.53
CA PHE A 85 -17.86 16.91 5.32
C PHE A 85 -18.36 18.25 4.78
N ALA A 86 -18.50 19.25 5.64
CA ALA A 86 -18.66 20.64 5.22
C ALA A 86 -17.26 21.25 5.02
N ALA A 87 -17.01 21.85 3.86
CA ALA A 87 -15.74 22.51 3.54
C ALA A 87 -15.87 24.02 3.69
N ASP A 88 -15.05 24.65 4.54
CA ASP A 88 -15.05 26.08 4.82
C ASP A 88 -16.47 26.66 5.11
N GLY A 89 -17.23 25.96 5.94
CA GLY A 89 -18.58 26.34 6.33
C GLY A 89 -19.67 26.15 5.26
N ALA A 90 -19.35 25.54 4.11
CA ALA A 90 -20.34 25.25 3.08
C ALA A 90 -21.18 24.01 3.42
N LYS A 91 -22.23 23.77 2.59
CA LYS A 91 -23.05 22.56 2.68
C LYS A 91 -22.18 21.30 2.62
N GLU A 92 -22.57 20.27 3.36
CA GLU A 92 -21.90 18.96 3.34
C GLU A 92 -21.76 18.38 1.93
N GLY A 93 -20.61 17.73 1.69
CA GLY A 93 -20.29 17.08 0.44
C GLY A 93 -19.19 16.03 0.64
N TYR A 94 -18.94 15.25 -0.39
CA TYR A 94 -17.95 14.14 -0.34
C TYR A 94 -16.54 14.62 -0.74
N HIS A 95 -16.01 15.61 -0.05
CA HIS A 95 -14.76 16.30 -0.34
C HIS A 95 -13.50 15.45 -0.25
N LEU A 96 -13.59 14.24 0.32
CA LEU A 96 -12.48 13.29 0.45
C LEU A 96 -12.72 11.99 -0.33
N SER A 97 -13.82 11.88 -1.10
CA SER A 97 -14.17 10.68 -1.84
C SER A 97 -13.73 10.79 -3.30
N LEU A 98 -12.77 9.96 -3.70
CA LEU A 98 -12.33 9.85 -5.10
C LEU A 98 -13.15 8.80 -5.84
N LYS A 99 -13.28 8.97 -7.16
CA LYS A 99 -13.70 7.93 -8.11
C LYS A 99 -12.75 6.73 -8.03
N ASP A 100 -13.15 5.60 -8.63
CA ASP A 100 -12.25 4.46 -8.75
C ASP A 100 -11.21 4.72 -9.85
N LEU A 101 -10.01 4.16 -9.67
CA LEU A 101 -8.95 4.20 -10.68
C LEU A 101 -9.30 3.30 -11.86
N SER A 102 -9.05 3.76 -13.09
CA SER A 102 -8.88 2.88 -14.22
C SER A 102 -7.77 3.40 -15.14
N LEU A 103 -6.71 2.62 -15.25
CA LEU A 103 -5.59 2.79 -16.16
C LEU A 103 -5.52 1.63 -17.15
N VAL A 104 -6.65 0.97 -17.42
CA VAL A 104 -6.69 -0.19 -18.33
C VAL A 104 -6.19 0.21 -19.72
N ASP A 105 -6.61 1.36 -20.23
CA ASP A 105 -6.15 1.90 -21.52
C ASP A 105 -4.66 2.32 -21.51
N LYS A 106 -4.05 2.42 -20.33
CA LYS A 106 -2.65 2.82 -20.13
C LYS A 106 -1.69 1.65 -19.91
N ILE A 107 -2.20 0.41 -19.95
CA ILE A 107 -1.36 -0.78 -19.77
C ILE A 107 -0.21 -0.85 -20.79
N PRO A 108 -0.44 -0.61 -22.10
CA PRO A 108 0.67 -0.60 -23.06
C PRO A 108 1.74 0.44 -22.75
N GLU A 109 1.34 1.68 -22.43
CA GLU A 109 2.26 2.76 -22.07
C GLU A 109 3.10 2.41 -20.80
N LEU A 110 2.47 1.77 -19.80
CA LEU A 110 3.16 1.31 -18.58
C LEU A 110 4.17 0.21 -18.89
N MET A 111 3.82 -0.74 -19.77
CA MET A 111 4.72 -1.81 -20.19
C MET A 111 5.92 -1.25 -20.97
N GLU A 112 5.70 -0.32 -21.89
CA GLU A 112 6.75 0.37 -22.65
C GLU A 112 7.67 1.17 -21.72
N ALA A 113 7.13 1.76 -20.65
CA ALA A 113 7.91 2.45 -19.63
C ALA A 113 8.73 1.52 -18.74
N GLY A 114 8.59 0.18 -18.83
CA GLY A 114 9.33 -0.81 -18.05
C GLY A 114 8.61 -1.34 -16.82
N VAL A 115 7.32 -1.09 -16.65
CA VAL A 115 6.50 -1.71 -15.59
C VAL A 115 6.21 -3.17 -15.98
N VAL A 116 6.63 -4.12 -15.16
CA VAL A 116 6.51 -5.56 -15.45
C VAL A 116 5.27 -6.21 -14.86
N SER A 117 4.62 -5.55 -13.91
CA SER A 117 3.44 -6.08 -13.22
C SER A 117 2.38 -5.01 -13.03
N VAL A 118 1.14 -5.38 -13.29
CA VAL A 118 -0.02 -4.52 -13.07
C VAL A 118 -0.95 -5.15 -12.04
N LYS A 119 -1.50 -4.32 -11.14
CA LYS A 119 -2.28 -4.79 -9.99
C LYS A 119 -3.70 -4.27 -10.03
N ILE A 120 -4.66 -5.17 -9.87
CA ILE A 120 -6.08 -4.86 -9.71
C ILE A 120 -6.41 -4.84 -8.21
N GLU A 121 -6.95 -3.74 -7.70
CA GLU A 121 -7.45 -3.63 -6.33
C GLU A 121 -8.86 -4.21 -6.25
N GLY A 122 -9.12 -5.09 -5.27
CA GLY A 122 -10.45 -5.67 -5.19
C GLY A 122 -10.66 -6.72 -4.11
N ARG A 123 -9.90 -6.68 -3.00
CA ARG A 123 -9.93 -7.70 -1.93
C ARG A 123 -11.33 -8.08 -1.43
N LEU A 124 -12.26 -7.12 -1.35
CA LEU A 124 -13.64 -7.34 -0.89
C LEU A 124 -14.65 -7.16 -2.03
N ARG A 125 -14.26 -7.48 -3.27
CA ARG A 125 -15.12 -7.36 -4.45
C ARG A 125 -15.71 -8.72 -4.82
N THR A 126 -16.79 -8.67 -5.61
CA THR A 126 -17.47 -9.87 -6.11
C THR A 126 -16.67 -10.54 -7.24
N PRO A 127 -16.90 -11.82 -7.52
CA PRO A 127 -16.29 -12.52 -8.64
C PRO A 127 -16.54 -11.83 -9.99
N GLU A 128 -17.72 -11.25 -10.19
CA GLU A 128 -18.11 -10.52 -11.39
C GLU A 128 -17.18 -9.32 -11.64
N TYR A 129 -16.87 -8.55 -10.58
CA TYR A 129 -15.92 -7.44 -10.67
C TYR A 129 -14.52 -7.92 -11.06
N VAL A 130 -14.05 -8.99 -10.41
CA VAL A 130 -12.72 -9.55 -10.69
C VAL A 130 -12.63 -10.02 -12.14
N ALA A 131 -13.66 -10.75 -12.62
CA ALA A 131 -13.70 -11.25 -13.98
C ALA A 131 -13.69 -10.11 -15.02
N ALA A 132 -14.51 -9.06 -14.82
CA ALA A 132 -14.55 -7.89 -15.70
C ALA A 132 -13.19 -7.18 -15.76
N ALA A 133 -12.59 -6.91 -14.59
CA ALA A 133 -11.32 -6.21 -14.52
C ALA A 133 -10.19 -7.03 -15.17
N VAL A 134 -10.11 -8.34 -14.91
CA VAL A 134 -9.10 -9.22 -15.53
C VAL A 134 -9.30 -9.32 -17.03
N ALA A 135 -10.54 -9.49 -17.50
CA ALA A 135 -10.84 -9.58 -18.93
C ALA A 135 -10.44 -8.29 -19.67
N ALA A 136 -10.80 -7.11 -19.12
CA ALA A 136 -10.43 -5.82 -19.69
C ALA A 136 -8.91 -5.59 -19.71
N CYS A 137 -8.21 -5.86 -18.59
CA CYS A 137 -6.76 -5.73 -18.52
C CYS A 137 -6.03 -6.66 -19.49
N ARG A 138 -6.51 -7.89 -19.65
CA ARG A 138 -5.97 -8.84 -20.60
C ARG A 138 -6.16 -8.37 -22.04
N ALA A 139 -7.35 -7.91 -22.40
CA ALA A 139 -7.63 -7.39 -23.72
C ALA A 139 -6.74 -6.18 -24.04
N ALA A 140 -6.62 -5.23 -23.11
CA ALA A 140 -5.75 -4.07 -23.27
C ALA A 140 -4.27 -4.44 -23.45
N ARG A 141 -3.76 -5.41 -22.69
CA ARG A 141 -2.39 -5.93 -22.87
C ARG A 141 -2.16 -6.55 -24.25
N GLU A 142 -3.19 -7.16 -24.80
CA GLU A 142 -3.16 -7.80 -26.13
C GLU A 142 -3.54 -6.81 -27.25
N HIS A 143 -3.66 -5.50 -26.95
CA HIS A 143 -4.13 -4.44 -27.88
C HIS A 143 -5.49 -4.73 -28.50
N LYS A 144 -6.36 -5.45 -27.78
CA LYS A 144 -7.73 -5.78 -28.20
C LYS A 144 -8.75 -4.84 -27.54
N PRO A 145 -9.87 -4.57 -28.19
CA PRO A 145 -10.96 -3.81 -27.59
C PRO A 145 -11.60 -4.58 -26.42
N TYR A 146 -12.12 -3.84 -25.44
CA TYR A 146 -12.90 -4.39 -24.33
C TYR A 146 -14.12 -3.50 -24.07
N ASP A 147 -15.14 -4.04 -23.43
CA ASP A 147 -16.35 -3.33 -23.06
C ASP A 147 -16.12 -2.44 -21.83
N LYS A 148 -15.89 -1.15 -22.08
CA LYS A 148 -15.66 -0.14 -21.02
C LYS A 148 -16.89 0.06 -20.15
N GLN A 149 -18.09 0.01 -20.72
CA GLN A 149 -19.33 0.19 -19.98
C GLN A 149 -19.61 -0.99 -19.07
N LEU A 150 -19.35 -2.21 -19.54
CA LEU A 150 -19.47 -3.41 -18.71
C LEU A 150 -18.50 -3.37 -17.53
N LEU A 151 -17.25 -2.90 -17.76
CA LEU A 151 -16.26 -2.74 -16.70
C LEU A 151 -16.70 -1.69 -15.67
N GLU A 152 -17.24 -0.55 -16.10
CA GLU A 152 -17.75 0.50 -15.24
C GLU A 152 -18.94 0.03 -14.42
N ASN A 153 -19.88 -0.67 -15.07
CA ASN A 153 -21.07 -1.22 -14.44
C ASN A 153 -20.75 -2.35 -13.46
N ALA A 154 -19.61 -3.07 -13.61
CA ALA A 154 -19.19 -4.07 -12.64
C ALA A 154 -19.00 -3.46 -11.25
N PHE A 155 -18.36 -2.32 -11.16
CA PHE A 155 -18.31 -1.45 -9.99
C PHE A 155 -17.57 -0.15 -10.28
N SER A 156 -18.23 0.99 -10.01
CA SER A 156 -17.57 2.30 -9.99
C SER A 156 -18.21 3.22 -8.96
N ARG A 157 -17.59 4.37 -8.70
CA ARG A 157 -18.12 5.49 -7.91
C ARG A 157 -18.26 6.69 -8.84
N SER A 158 -19.40 6.78 -9.53
CA SER A 158 -19.67 7.80 -10.56
C SER A 158 -18.60 7.77 -11.67
N GLY A 159 -18.23 6.56 -12.11
CA GLY A 159 -17.21 6.33 -13.12
C GLY A 159 -15.79 6.20 -12.59
N PHE A 160 -14.84 6.32 -13.50
CA PHE A 160 -13.41 6.15 -13.25
C PHE A 160 -12.63 7.47 -13.32
N THR A 161 -11.40 7.43 -12.83
CA THR A 161 -10.42 8.50 -13.00
C THR A 161 -9.03 7.95 -13.29
N SER A 162 -8.29 8.65 -14.13
CA SER A 162 -6.86 8.48 -14.39
C SER A 162 -6.06 9.70 -13.94
N GLY A 163 -6.70 10.62 -13.18
CA GLY A 163 -6.18 11.96 -12.90
C GLY A 163 -4.77 12.00 -12.30
N TRP A 164 -4.41 11.02 -11.43
CA TRP A 164 -3.02 10.91 -10.95
C TRP A 164 -2.05 10.65 -12.08
N TYR A 165 -2.32 9.64 -12.90
CA TYR A 165 -1.46 9.23 -14.02
C TYR A 165 -1.30 10.34 -15.05
N ASP A 166 -2.38 11.00 -15.41
CA ASP A 166 -2.41 12.09 -16.39
C ASP A 166 -1.85 13.41 -15.83
N GLY A 167 -1.57 13.48 -14.50
CA GLY A 167 -1.16 14.71 -13.84
C GLY A 167 -2.27 15.76 -13.72
N LYS A 168 -3.53 15.38 -13.98
CA LYS A 168 -4.73 16.23 -13.91
C LYS A 168 -5.43 16.07 -12.56
N ILE A 169 -4.94 16.80 -11.55
CA ILE A 169 -5.41 16.69 -10.16
C ILE A 169 -6.44 17.78 -9.88
N ASP A 170 -7.68 17.53 -10.24
CA ASP A 170 -8.78 18.49 -10.13
C ASP A 170 -10.08 17.87 -9.60
N GLY A 171 -11.18 18.64 -9.62
CA GLY A 171 -12.50 18.24 -9.15
C GLY A 171 -13.10 17.03 -9.87
N THR A 172 -12.66 16.73 -11.08
CA THR A 172 -13.18 15.61 -11.87
C THR A 172 -12.80 14.25 -11.31
N MET A 173 -11.76 14.21 -10.44
CA MET A 173 -11.33 12.99 -9.74
C MET A 173 -12.28 12.55 -8.62
N PHE A 174 -13.16 13.44 -8.14
CA PHE A 174 -14.03 13.14 -7.00
C PHE A 174 -15.33 12.47 -7.45
N GLY A 175 -15.80 11.53 -6.64
CA GLY A 175 -17.03 10.81 -6.91
C GLY A 175 -17.49 9.98 -5.72
N VAL A 176 -18.77 9.64 -5.74
CA VAL A 176 -19.43 8.80 -4.72
C VAL A 176 -20.32 7.80 -5.44
N ARG A 177 -20.49 6.62 -4.88
CA ARG A 177 -21.40 5.63 -5.47
C ARG A 177 -22.85 6.07 -5.30
N THR A 178 -23.57 6.16 -6.42
CA THR A 178 -24.97 6.58 -6.48
C THR A 178 -25.92 5.38 -6.49
N GLN A 179 -27.23 5.67 -6.44
CA GLN A 179 -28.26 4.64 -6.64
C GLN A 179 -28.26 4.12 -8.06
N GLU A 180 -28.02 5.01 -9.04
CA GLU A 180 -27.89 4.68 -10.47
C GLU A 180 -26.71 3.72 -10.69
N ASP A 181 -25.53 3.99 -10.12
CA ASP A 181 -24.39 3.07 -10.17
C ASP A 181 -24.75 1.67 -9.63
N THR A 182 -25.55 1.64 -8.57
CA THR A 182 -25.98 0.38 -7.94
C THR A 182 -26.98 -0.38 -8.83
N ALA A 183 -27.92 0.32 -9.45
CA ALA A 183 -28.88 -0.24 -10.39
C ALA A 183 -28.17 -0.79 -11.65
N ALA A 184 -27.26 -0.01 -12.23
CA ALA A 184 -26.45 -0.43 -13.37
C ALA A 184 -25.62 -1.68 -13.09
N SER A 185 -25.01 -1.77 -11.88
CA SER A 185 -24.28 -2.97 -11.47
C SER A 185 -25.18 -4.21 -11.40
N LYS A 186 -26.41 -4.08 -10.85
CA LYS A 186 -27.36 -5.20 -10.81
C LYS A 186 -27.79 -5.66 -12.19
N ALA A 187 -28.06 -4.71 -13.11
CA ALA A 187 -28.45 -5.01 -14.49
C ALA A 187 -27.33 -5.71 -15.28
N ALA A 188 -26.06 -5.41 -14.98
CA ALA A 188 -24.91 -6.00 -15.66
C ALA A 188 -24.57 -7.44 -15.20
N LEU A 189 -25.09 -7.91 -14.03
CA LEU A 189 -24.71 -9.20 -13.46
C LEU A 189 -24.81 -10.40 -14.43
N PRO A 190 -25.88 -10.57 -15.26
CA PRO A 190 -25.94 -11.70 -16.17
C PRO A 190 -24.79 -11.73 -17.17
N GLY A 191 -24.47 -10.59 -17.80
CA GLY A 191 -23.35 -10.48 -18.75
C GLY A 191 -21.99 -10.67 -18.08
N LEU A 192 -21.82 -10.17 -16.84
CA LEU A 192 -20.59 -10.34 -16.07
C LEU A 192 -20.34 -11.80 -15.71
N ARG A 193 -21.38 -12.56 -15.40
CA ARG A 193 -21.28 -13.99 -15.06
C ARG A 193 -20.86 -14.84 -16.25
N GLU A 194 -21.19 -14.44 -17.47
CA GLU A 194 -20.75 -15.16 -18.66
C GLU A 194 -19.22 -15.14 -18.83
N LEU A 195 -18.52 -14.12 -18.27
CA LEU A 195 -17.06 -14.00 -18.35
C LEU A 195 -16.31 -15.16 -17.69
N TYR A 196 -16.91 -15.81 -16.70
CA TYR A 196 -16.28 -16.90 -15.94
C TYR A 196 -17.13 -18.16 -15.82
N ARG A 197 -18.26 -18.21 -16.57
CA ARG A 197 -19.17 -19.36 -16.57
C ARG A 197 -18.54 -20.64 -17.13
N ARG A 198 -17.56 -20.48 -18.04
CA ARG A 198 -16.86 -21.59 -18.67
C ARG A 198 -15.37 -21.52 -18.33
N GLU A 199 -14.83 -22.66 -17.93
CA GLU A 199 -13.39 -22.77 -17.83
C GLU A 199 -12.74 -22.71 -19.23
N TYR A 200 -11.65 -21.96 -19.32
CA TYR A 200 -10.85 -21.92 -20.54
C TYR A 200 -9.74 -22.98 -20.43
N SER A 201 -9.99 -24.10 -21.10
CA SER A 201 -8.98 -25.15 -21.26
C SER A 201 -7.79 -24.61 -22.07
N ARG A 202 -6.58 -24.66 -21.52
CA ARG A 202 -5.37 -24.07 -22.13
C ARG A 202 -4.15 -24.94 -22.06
N ILE A 203 -4.19 -26.02 -21.32
CA ILE A 203 -3.05 -26.88 -21.08
C ILE A 203 -3.14 -28.02 -22.11
N PRO A 204 -2.28 -28.06 -23.14
CA PRO A 204 -2.30 -29.15 -24.09
C PRO A 204 -1.87 -30.44 -23.37
N VAL A 205 -2.68 -31.48 -23.51
CA VAL A 205 -2.33 -32.83 -23.05
C VAL A 205 -2.15 -33.75 -24.25
N ARG A 206 -0.99 -34.35 -24.35
CA ARG A 206 -0.66 -35.38 -25.35
C ARG A 206 -0.91 -36.74 -24.74
N PHE A 207 -1.57 -37.58 -25.52
CA PHE A 207 -1.82 -38.97 -25.15
C PHE A 207 -0.92 -39.89 -25.92
N ALA A 208 -0.41 -40.93 -25.26
CA ALA A 208 0.32 -42.02 -25.89
C ALA A 208 -0.34 -43.34 -25.51
N LEU A 209 -0.59 -44.18 -26.52
CA LEU A 209 -1.21 -45.48 -26.38
C LEU A 209 -0.19 -46.59 -26.68
N CYS A 210 -0.08 -47.55 -25.78
CA CYS A 210 0.80 -48.71 -25.89
C CYS A 210 0.03 -49.98 -25.52
N ALA A 211 0.21 -51.07 -26.30
CA ALA A 211 -0.32 -52.37 -25.98
C ALA A 211 0.52 -53.02 -24.86
N LYS A 212 -0.14 -53.57 -23.85
CA LYS A 212 0.42 -54.33 -22.72
C LYS A 212 -0.24 -55.71 -22.61
N PRO A 213 0.41 -56.68 -21.95
CA PRO A 213 -0.21 -57.96 -21.70
C PRO A 213 -1.55 -57.91 -20.94
N GLU A 214 -1.68 -56.94 -20.03
CA GLU A 214 -2.87 -56.69 -19.20
C GLU A 214 -3.97 -55.85 -19.88
N GLY A 215 -3.67 -55.19 -21.02
CA GLY A 215 -4.64 -54.35 -21.71
C GLY A 215 -3.95 -53.23 -22.49
N LEU A 216 -4.70 -52.16 -22.85
CA LEU A 216 -4.14 -50.95 -23.45
C LEU A 216 -3.74 -49.94 -22.36
N GLU A 217 -2.44 -49.62 -22.29
CA GLU A 217 -1.98 -48.53 -21.44
C GLU A 217 -2.10 -47.21 -22.20
N LEU A 218 -2.81 -46.27 -21.59
CA LEU A 218 -2.87 -44.88 -22.05
C LEU A 218 -2.08 -43.99 -21.09
N THR A 219 -1.16 -43.22 -21.64
CA THR A 219 -0.38 -42.23 -20.90
C THR A 219 -0.85 -40.84 -21.33
N ALA A 220 -0.95 -39.91 -20.38
CA ALA A 220 -1.21 -38.50 -20.63
C ALA A 220 -0.05 -37.64 -20.10
N ASP A 221 0.41 -36.67 -20.90
CA ASP A 221 1.53 -35.77 -20.60
C ASP A 221 1.09 -34.32 -20.87
N ASP A 222 1.25 -33.46 -19.90
CA ASP A 222 0.91 -32.02 -20.02
C ASP A 222 2.09 -31.16 -20.57
N GLY A 223 3.23 -31.77 -20.88
CA GLY A 223 4.42 -31.09 -21.36
C GLY A 223 5.10 -30.18 -20.33
N GLN A 224 4.67 -30.22 -19.06
CA GLN A 224 5.19 -29.40 -17.96
C GLN A 224 5.75 -30.24 -16.81
N GLY A 225 6.02 -31.52 -17.07
CA GLY A 225 6.63 -32.45 -16.13
C GLY A 225 5.63 -33.30 -15.34
N HIS A 226 4.32 -33.27 -15.67
CA HIS A 226 3.33 -34.15 -15.07
C HIS A 226 2.89 -35.19 -16.09
N THR A 227 2.88 -36.45 -15.66
CA THR A 227 2.45 -37.58 -16.47
C THR A 227 1.52 -38.48 -15.65
N ALA A 228 0.47 -38.96 -16.29
CA ALA A 228 -0.48 -39.92 -15.71
C ALA A 228 -0.55 -41.17 -16.60
N ARG A 229 -0.84 -42.35 -16.01
CA ARG A 229 -0.98 -43.62 -16.69
C ARG A 229 -2.19 -44.37 -16.20
N ALA A 230 -2.89 -44.99 -17.13
CA ALA A 230 -3.99 -45.89 -16.83
C ALA A 230 -4.05 -47.03 -17.84
N VAL A 231 -4.48 -48.22 -17.42
CA VAL A 231 -4.65 -49.41 -18.25
C VAL A 231 -6.12 -49.70 -18.42
N SER A 232 -6.56 -50.13 -19.62
CA SER A 232 -7.94 -50.51 -19.89
C SER A 232 -8.33 -51.73 -19.05
N ARG A 233 -9.59 -51.80 -18.65
CA ARG A 233 -10.11 -52.94 -17.89
C ARG A 233 -10.28 -54.19 -18.76
N SER A 234 -10.64 -53.95 -20.03
CA SER A 234 -10.85 -55.03 -20.99
C SER A 234 -9.65 -55.15 -21.94
N GLN A 235 -9.39 -56.35 -22.40
CA GLN A 235 -8.49 -56.60 -23.49
C GLN A 235 -9.07 -56.06 -24.80
N PRO A 236 -8.28 -55.34 -25.63
CA PRO A 236 -8.74 -54.85 -26.91
C PRO A 236 -9.08 -55.99 -27.87
N GLN A 237 -10.23 -55.89 -28.51
CA GLN A 237 -10.65 -56.85 -29.53
C GLN A 237 -10.12 -56.43 -30.93
N PRO A 238 -9.92 -57.39 -31.85
CA PRO A 238 -9.58 -57.05 -33.22
C PRO A 238 -10.56 -56.07 -33.84
N ALA A 239 -10.12 -54.93 -34.35
CA ALA A 239 -10.97 -53.94 -34.98
C ALA A 239 -11.12 -54.16 -36.48
N LYS A 240 -12.31 -54.00 -37.05
CA LYS A 240 -12.58 -54.08 -38.49
C LYS A 240 -12.29 -52.77 -39.25
N THR A 241 -12.14 -51.66 -38.53
CA THR A 241 -11.97 -50.29 -39.05
C THR A 241 -10.97 -49.56 -38.18
N ASP A 242 -10.32 -48.53 -38.75
CA ASP A 242 -9.43 -47.65 -37.98
C ASP A 242 -10.19 -47.02 -36.77
N GLN A 243 -9.65 -47.27 -35.60
CA GLN A 243 -10.24 -46.78 -34.33
C GLN A 243 -9.71 -45.40 -33.91
N ARG A 244 -8.62 -44.93 -34.48
CA ARG A 244 -7.95 -43.68 -34.11
C ARG A 244 -8.90 -42.47 -34.09
N PRO A 245 -9.73 -42.21 -35.15
CA PRO A 245 -10.64 -41.05 -35.15
C PRO A 245 -11.69 -41.10 -34.03
N GLY A 246 -12.11 -42.32 -33.64
CA GLY A 246 -13.03 -42.54 -32.54
C GLY A 246 -12.38 -42.24 -31.18
N ILE A 247 -11.17 -42.72 -30.99
CA ILE A 247 -10.35 -42.55 -29.77
C ILE A 247 -10.04 -41.06 -29.57
N GLU A 248 -9.52 -40.39 -30.60
CA GLU A 248 -9.22 -38.95 -30.54
C GLU A 248 -10.45 -38.11 -30.18
N ARG A 249 -11.61 -38.46 -30.74
CA ARG A 249 -12.87 -37.83 -30.41
C ARG A 249 -13.30 -38.07 -28.96
N ALA A 250 -13.02 -39.26 -28.43
CA ALA A 250 -13.29 -39.57 -27.02
C ALA A 250 -12.34 -38.85 -26.07
N LEU A 251 -11.03 -38.83 -26.37
CA LEU A 251 -10.01 -38.16 -25.58
C LEU A 251 -10.11 -36.62 -25.68
N GLY A 252 -10.59 -36.10 -26.80
CA GLY A 252 -10.83 -34.67 -27.03
C GLY A 252 -11.95 -34.06 -26.18
N LYS A 253 -12.76 -34.86 -25.48
CA LYS A 253 -13.85 -34.37 -24.60
C LYS A 253 -13.29 -33.90 -23.26
N THR A 254 -12.48 -32.86 -23.25
CA THR A 254 -11.79 -32.34 -22.05
C THR A 254 -12.57 -31.24 -21.33
N GLY A 255 -13.81 -30.94 -21.73
CA GLY A 255 -14.65 -29.91 -21.13
C GLY A 255 -14.80 -30.04 -19.62
N GLY A 256 -14.82 -28.93 -18.89
CA GLY A 256 -14.83 -28.89 -17.42
C GLY A 256 -13.47 -29.14 -16.77
N THR A 257 -12.38 -29.15 -17.57
CA THR A 257 -11.00 -29.27 -17.10
C THR A 257 -10.12 -28.16 -17.69
N PRO A 258 -8.96 -27.86 -17.11
CA PRO A 258 -8.03 -26.88 -17.69
C PRO A 258 -7.30 -27.39 -18.94
N PHE A 259 -7.54 -28.63 -19.34
CA PHE A 259 -6.82 -29.33 -20.39
C PHE A 259 -7.46 -29.20 -21.77
N VAL A 260 -6.60 -29.19 -22.80
CA VAL A 260 -6.97 -29.25 -24.21
C VAL A 260 -6.30 -30.46 -24.85
N PHE A 261 -7.02 -31.20 -25.71
CA PHE A 261 -6.43 -32.30 -26.46
C PHE A 261 -5.27 -31.80 -27.34
N GLY A 262 -4.09 -32.32 -27.08
CA GLY A 262 -2.84 -31.95 -27.78
C GLY A 262 -2.32 -33.00 -28.80
N GLY A 263 -3.08 -34.10 -28.98
CA GLY A 263 -2.78 -35.16 -29.91
C GLY A 263 -2.71 -36.54 -29.27
N LEU A 264 -2.73 -37.57 -30.12
CA LEU A 264 -2.58 -39.00 -29.77
C LEU A 264 -1.46 -39.63 -30.60
N THR A 265 -0.52 -40.29 -29.92
CA THR A 265 0.42 -41.20 -30.53
C THR A 265 0.06 -42.64 -30.14
N ALA A 266 0.17 -43.61 -31.06
CA ALA A 266 -0.10 -45.01 -30.80
C ALA A 266 1.00 -45.87 -31.41
N GLU A 267 1.51 -46.79 -30.60
CA GLU A 267 2.41 -47.87 -31.10
C GLU A 267 1.55 -49.02 -31.58
N GLY A 268 1.51 -49.22 -32.91
CA GLY A 268 0.66 -50.19 -33.57
C GLY A 268 -0.78 -49.73 -33.82
N GLU A 269 -1.64 -50.66 -34.26
CA GLU A 269 -3.06 -50.39 -34.43
C GLU A 269 -3.81 -50.66 -33.11
N PRO A 270 -4.52 -49.64 -32.56
CA PRO A 270 -5.31 -49.84 -31.39
C PRO A 270 -6.50 -50.74 -31.72
N GLY A 271 -6.67 -51.84 -30.97
CA GLY A 271 -7.86 -52.66 -31.06
C GLY A 271 -9.13 -51.88 -30.61
N TYR A 272 -10.28 -52.55 -30.75
CA TYR A 272 -11.56 -52.01 -30.32
C TYR A 272 -11.70 -52.09 -28.77
N LEU A 273 -12.02 -50.96 -28.14
CA LEU A 273 -12.54 -50.90 -26.79
C LEU A 273 -13.88 -50.16 -26.78
N PRO A 274 -14.78 -50.49 -25.82
CA PRO A 274 -16.03 -49.73 -25.65
C PRO A 274 -15.76 -48.23 -25.38
N GLY A 275 -16.60 -47.37 -25.94
CA GLY A 275 -16.47 -45.90 -25.74
C GLY A 275 -16.55 -45.48 -24.27
N SER A 276 -17.19 -46.25 -23.39
CA SER A 276 -17.22 -46.04 -21.95
C SER A 276 -15.83 -46.18 -21.31
N GLU A 277 -14.99 -47.10 -21.76
CA GLU A 277 -13.64 -47.29 -21.26
C GLU A 277 -12.72 -46.12 -21.65
N TRP A 278 -12.81 -45.64 -22.91
CA TRP A 278 -12.07 -44.45 -23.32
C TRP A 278 -12.43 -43.23 -22.51
N ASN A 279 -13.71 -43.06 -22.19
CA ASN A 279 -14.17 -41.96 -21.34
C ASN A 279 -13.67 -42.10 -19.90
N GLU A 280 -13.60 -43.30 -19.37
CA GLU A 280 -13.08 -43.58 -18.03
C GLU A 280 -11.56 -43.33 -17.98
N LEU A 281 -10.78 -43.92 -18.90
CA LEU A 281 -9.35 -43.69 -19.00
C LEU A 281 -9.01 -42.21 -19.09
N ARG A 282 -9.69 -41.49 -19.98
CA ARG A 282 -9.50 -40.02 -20.09
C ARG A 282 -9.76 -39.32 -18.74
N ARG A 283 -10.88 -39.62 -18.09
CA ARG A 283 -11.27 -38.98 -16.82
C ARG A 283 -10.21 -39.25 -15.74
N THR A 284 -9.83 -40.51 -15.55
CA THR A 284 -8.80 -40.90 -14.58
C THR A 284 -7.48 -40.21 -14.82
N LEU A 285 -7.03 -40.15 -16.06
CA LEU A 285 -5.77 -39.50 -16.42
C LEU A 285 -5.79 -38.00 -16.20
N LEU A 286 -6.89 -37.33 -16.57
CA LEU A 286 -7.00 -35.88 -16.38
C LEU A 286 -7.17 -35.50 -14.90
N GLU A 287 -7.86 -36.31 -14.11
CA GLU A 287 -7.97 -36.15 -12.65
C GLU A 287 -6.60 -36.32 -11.97
N ASP A 288 -5.81 -37.33 -12.37
CA ASP A 288 -4.46 -37.55 -11.84
C ASP A 288 -3.50 -36.43 -12.25
N LEU A 289 -3.50 -35.99 -13.51
CA LEU A 289 -2.73 -34.83 -13.94
C LEU A 289 -3.09 -33.58 -13.15
N LEU A 290 -4.39 -33.35 -12.90
CA LEU A 290 -4.86 -32.21 -12.12
C LEU A 290 -4.35 -32.30 -10.68
N ALA A 291 -4.47 -33.45 -10.04
CA ALA A 291 -3.99 -33.69 -8.69
C ALA A 291 -2.46 -33.46 -8.57
N GLN A 292 -1.68 -33.88 -9.57
CA GLN A 292 -0.23 -33.64 -9.61
C GLN A 292 0.08 -32.14 -9.73
N ARG A 293 -0.66 -31.39 -10.55
CA ARG A 293 -0.51 -29.94 -10.73
C ARG A 293 -0.92 -29.14 -9.48
N GLU A 294 -1.92 -29.61 -8.76
CA GLU A 294 -2.39 -28.98 -7.52
C GLU A 294 -1.50 -29.28 -6.32
N LYS A 295 -0.62 -30.27 -6.44
CA LYS A 295 0.30 -30.65 -5.36
C LYS A 295 1.29 -29.52 -5.07
N LEU A 296 1.10 -28.87 -3.94
CA LEU A 296 2.03 -27.87 -3.45
C LEU A 296 3.34 -28.53 -3.04
N THR A 297 4.46 -28.07 -3.59
CA THR A 297 5.79 -28.44 -3.09
C THR A 297 5.94 -27.84 -1.68
N PRO A 298 6.16 -28.65 -0.64
CA PRO A 298 6.40 -28.13 0.69
C PRO A 298 7.63 -27.21 0.68
N ILE A 299 7.43 -25.96 1.05
CA ILE A 299 8.55 -25.03 1.24
C ILE A 299 9.19 -25.40 2.58
N SER A 300 10.43 -25.87 2.54
CA SER A 300 11.22 -26.06 3.75
C SER A 300 11.53 -24.70 4.35
N CYS A 301 10.82 -24.34 5.41
CA CYS A 301 11.16 -23.18 6.22
C CYS A 301 12.25 -23.56 7.22
N THR A 302 13.48 -23.13 6.98
CA THR A 302 14.50 -23.06 8.03
C THR A 302 14.11 -21.87 8.93
N GLY A 303 13.15 -22.12 9.83
CA GLY A 303 12.56 -21.07 10.64
C GLY A 303 13.55 -20.44 11.59
N VAL A 304 14.12 -19.30 11.21
CA VAL A 304 14.67 -18.38 12.21
C VAL A 304 13.47 -17.79 12.96
N GLN A 305 13.14 -18.38 14.08
CA GLN A 305 12.15 -17.79 15.00
C GLN A 305 12.75 -16.46 15.50
N PRO A 306 12.10 -15.31 15.23
CA PRO A 306 12.57 -14.06 15.81
C PRO A 306 12.52 -14.18 17.34
N LYS A 307 13.60 -13.78 18.02
CA LYS A 307 13.61 -13.76 19.49
C LYS A 307 12.40 -12.94 19.96
N PRO A 308 11.62 -13.45 20.92
CA PRO A 308 10.49 -12.71 21.45
C PRO A 308 10.95 -11.36 22.00
N PRO A 309 10.13 -10.32 21.91
CA PRO A 309 10.48 -9.02 22.45
C PRO A 309 10.57 -9.09 23.98
N VAL A 310 11.59 -8.43 24.53
CA VAL A 310 11.78 -8.31 25.98
C VAL A 310 11.20 -6.97 26.40
N ARG A 311 10.46 -6.98 27.51
CA ARG A 311 9.97 -5.74 28.11
C ARG A 311 11.16 -4.87 28.55
N ARG A 312 11.19 -3.65 28.08
CA ARG A 312 12.25 -2.70 28.39
C ARG A 312 11.97 -1.93 29.68
N THR A 313 13.02 -1.59 30.39
CA THR A 313 12.98 -0.60 31.46
C THR A 313 13.32 0.75 30.86
N VAL A 314 12.50 1.76 31.10
CA VAL A 314 12.68 3.12 30.59
C VAL A 314 12.70 4.13 31.71
N PRO A 315 13.29 5.32 31.53
CA PRO A 315 13.29 6.39 32.52
C PRO A 315 11.86 6.76 32.94
N VAL A 316 11.66 7.02 34.21
CA VAL A 316 10.38 7.54 34.75
C VAL A 316 10.06 8.94 34.19
N HIS A 317 11.10 9.66 33.78
CA HIS A 317 11.02 11.02 33.24
C HIS A 317 11.69 11.04 31.87
N PRO A 318 10.93 10.83 30.78
CA PRO A 318 11.47 10.93 29.44
C PRO A 318 11.92 12.36 29.16
N GLY A 319 13.02 12.51 28.40
CA GLY A 319 13.47 13.80 27.90
C GLY A 319 12.39 14.49 27.08
N LEU A 320 12.34 15.82 27.07
CA LEU A 320 11.38 16.59 26.29
C LEU A 320 12.03 17.09 25.01
N ARG A 321 11.49 16.67 23.87
CA ARG A 321 11.81 17.22 22.54
C ARG A 321 10.57 17.90 21.97
N ALA A 322 10.79 18.88 21.07
CA ALA A 322 9.67 19.55 20.44
C ALA A 322 9.89 19.72 18.93
N ARG A 323 8.83 19.53 18.16
CA ARG A 323 8.80 19.79 16.72
C ARG A 323 7.96 21.02 16.44
N PHE A 324 8.43 21.90 15.55
CA PHE A 324 7.74 23.13 15.13
C PHE A 324 7.69 23.22 13.61
N GLU A 325 6.74 23.99 13.05
CA GLU A 325 6.63 24.23 11.61
C GLU A 325 7.65 25.24 11.09
N ARG A 326 8.10 26.16 11.94
CA ARG A 326 9.07 27.20 11.57
C ARG A 326 9.87 27.65 12.79
N TRP A 327 11.06 28.16 12.55
CA TRP A 327 11.92 28.69 13.62
C TRP A 327 11.23 29.74 14.48
N GLY A 328 10.53 30.71 13.88
CA GLY A 328 9.81 31.75 14.61
C GLY A 328 8.63 31.24 15.49
N GLN A 329 8.33 29.95 15.48
CA GLN A 329 7.34 29.34 16.39
C GLN A 329 8.02 28.83 17.68
N VAL A 330 9.34 28.67 17.69
CA VAL A 330 10.09 28.20 18.85
C VAL A 330 10.11 29.30 19.91
N PRO A 331 9.58 29.08 21.14
CA PRO A 331 9.65 30.09 22.18
C PRO A 331 11.12 30.26 22.62
N PRO A 332 11.66 31.51 22.63
CA PRO A 332 13.08 31.74 22.91
C PRO A 332 13.55 31.13 24.25
N GLU A 333 12.72 31.25 25.30
CA GLU A 333 12.99 30.72 26.64
C GLU A 333 13.04 29.19 26.71
N TRP A 334 12.52 28.50 25.69
CA TRP A 334 12.52 27.05 25.60
C TRP A 334 13.61 26.50 24.67
N ALA A 335 14.18 27.32 23.83
CA ALA A 335 15.18 26.87 22.84
C ALA A 335 16.36 26.13 23.50
N GLU A 336 16.85 26.62 24.65
CA GLU A 336 17.93 25.98 25.40
C GLU A 336 17.44 24.88 26.35
N LYS A 337 16.21 24.91 26.84
CA LYS A 337 15.67 23.94 27.80
C LYS A 337 15.29 22.62 27.14
N LEU A 338 14.88 22.65 25.86
CA LEU A 338 14.51 21.44 25.13
C LEU A 338 15.69 20.53 24.91
N GLY A 339 15.48 19.22 25.07
CA GLY A 339 16.46 18.18 24.76
C GLY A 339 16.69 17.95 23.27
N GLY A 340 15.91 18.61 22.41
CA GLY A 340 16.02 18.63 20.95
C GLY A 340 14.86 19.37 20.31
N ILE A 341 15.13 20.02 19.19
CA ILE A 341 14.17 20.77 18.39
C ILE A 341 14.12 20.10 17.01
N THR A 342 12.92 19.84 16.47
CA THR A 342 12.76 19.35 15.11
C THR A 342 12.08 20.43 14.26
N LEU A 343 12.63 20.73 13.09
CA LEU A 343 12.13 21.71 12.12
C LEU A 343 12.14 21.13 10.71
N PRO A 344 11.19 21.47 9.84
CA PRO A 344 11.28 21.14 8.41
C PRO A 344 12.63 21.62 7.84
N ILE A 345 13.26 20.81 6.98
CA ILE A 345 14.56 21.12 6.38
C ILE A 345 14.58 22.48 5.65
N ALA A 346 13.44 22.93 5.15
CA ALA A 346 13.29 24.25 4.55
C ALA A 346 13.58 25.41 5.53
N GLN A 347 13.60 25.15 6.83
CA GLN A 347 13.90 26.14 7.87
C GLN A 347 15.37 26.17 8.30
N ALA A 348 16.23 25.36 7.69
CA ALA A 348 17.65 25.26 8.08
C ALA A 348 18.37 26.61 8.11
N GLY A 349 18.10 27.50 7.14
CA GLY A 349 18.69 28.82 7.06
C GLY A 349 18.26 29.81 8.16
N GLU A 350 17.11 29.55 8.79
CA GLU A 350 16.57 30.40 9.86
C GLU A 350 17.18 30.08 11.23
N VAL A 351 17.87 28.93 11.36
CA VAL A 351 18.40 28.45 12.64
C VAL A 351 19.71 29.12 12.99
N PRO A 352 19.82 29.81 14.15
CA PRO A 352 21.07 30.37 14.61
C PRO A 352 22.17 29.32 14.72
N ALA A 353 23.39 29.63 14.30
CA ALA A 353 24.51 28.68 14.30
C ALA A 353 24.74 28.03 15.68
N ALA A 354 24.64 28.82 16.75
CA ALA A 354 24.81 28.35 18.13
C ALA A 354 23.83 27.23 18.54
N LEU A 355 22.63 27.16 17.92
CA LEU A 355 21.58 26.21 18.27
C LEU A 355 21.47 25.01 17.31
N ARG A 356 22.22 24.99 16.19
CA ARG A 356 22.13 23.91 15.19
C ARG A 356 22.39 22.53 15.78
N HIS A 357 23.29 22.41 16.75
CA HIS A 357 23.60 21.16 17.43
C HIS A 357 22.43 20.54 18.19
N LYS A 358 21.38 21.30 18.47
CA LYS A 358 20.10 20.84 19.06
C LYS A 358 19.00 20.63 18.04
N VAL A 359 19.19 21.05 16.78
CA VAL A 359 18.15 21.02 15.76
C VAL A 359 18.30 19.83 14.84
N THR A 360 17.24 19.03 14.79
CA THR A 360 17.03 17.97 13.82
C THR A 360 16.18 18.51 12.66
N LEU A 361 16.62 18.29 11.43
CA LEU A 361 15.92 18.73 10.22
C LEU A 361 14.98 17.64 9.70
N GLU A 362 13.65 17.86 9.84
CA GLU A 362 12.60 16.96 9.36
C GLU A 362 12.54 16.98 7.83
N LEU A 363 12.65 15.82 7.20
CA LEU A 363 12.53 15.64 5.76
C LEU A 363 11.07 15.46 5.34
N PRO A 364 10.64 15.91 4.14
CA PRO A 364 9.26 15.80 3.68
C PRO A 364 8.83 14.33 3.60
N ARG A 365 7.80 13.90 4.34
CA ARG A 365 7.31 12.52 4.33
C ARG A 365 6.89 12.01 2.95
N VAL A 366 6.57 12.92 2.04
CA VAL A 366 6.21 12.62 0.65
C VAL A 366 6.98 13.55 -0.29
N MET A 367 7.51 12.98 -1.38
CA MET A 367 8.39 13.66 -2.32
C MET A 367 7.95 13.35 -3.75
N PHE A 368 7.01 14.15 -4.28
CA PHE A 368 6.56 14.03 -5.67
C PHE A 368 7.31 15.02 -6.57
N GLY A 369 7.47 14.65 -7.83
CA GLY A 369 8.07 15.51 -8.84
C GLY A 369 9.53 15.83 -8.55
N VAL A 370 9.82 17.13 -8.38
CA VAL A 370 11.18 17.64 -8.14
C VAL A 370 11.61 17.57 -6.66
N LEU A 371 10.68 17.26 -5.76
CA LEU A 371 10.95 17.31 -4.31
C LEU A 371 11.99 16.30 -3.83
N GLU A 372 12.16 15.17 -4.51
CA GLU A 372 13.21 14.20 -4.19
C GLU A 372 14.60 14.83 -4.37
N ALA A 373 14.85 15.42 -5.54
CA ALA A 373 16.12 16.08 -5.85
C ALA A 373 16.33 17.33 -4.97
N ASP A 374 15.29 18.14 -4.74
CA ASP A 374 15.36 19.31 -3.87
C ASP A 374 15.67 18.92 -2.42
N THR A 375 15.07 17.83 -1.93
CA THR A 375 15.35 17.31 -0.58
C THR A 375 16.82 16.88 -0.47
N ARG A 376 17.32 16.11 -1.43
CA ARG A 376 18.73 15.70 -1.45
C ARG A 376 19.67 16.90 -1.47
N ARG A 377 19.44 17.87 -2.34
CA ARG A 377 20.23 19.12 -2.42
C ARG A 377 20.26 19.86 -1.08
N ARG A 378 19.09 20.03 -0.42
CA ARG A 378 19.02 20.68 0.90
C ARG A 378 19.74 19.90 1.99
N MET A 379 19.71 18.56 1.92
CA MET A 379 20.49 17.73 2.85
C MET A 379 21.99 17.95 2.64
N GLU A 380 22.46 17.99 1.40
CA GLU A 380 23.86 18.27 1.06
C GLU A 380 24.29 19.68 1.50
N GLU A 381 23.42 20.68 1.30
CA GLU A 381 23.66 22.04 1.76
C GLU A 381 23.76 22.16 3.29
N ALA A 382 22.97 21.38 4.03
CA ALA A 382 22.95 21.38 5.50
C ALA A 382 24.02 20.46 6.11
N ASP A 383 24.58 19.53 5.33
CA ASP A 383 25.57 18.57 5.81
C ASP A 383 26.83 19.29 6.29
N GLY A 384 27.35 18.87 7.44
CA GLY A 384 28.54 19.51 8.04
C GLY A 384 28.30 20.88 8.67
N GLN A 385 27.07 21.44 8.63
CA GLN A 385 26.77 22.74 9.26
C GLN A 385 26.48 22.68 10.76
N GLY A 386 26.66 21.51 11.39
CA GLY A 386 26.49 21.31 12.83
C GLY A 386 25.06 21.02 13.28
N PHE A 387 24.14 20.66 12.37
CA PHE A 387 22.82 20.17 12.75
C PHE A 387 22.90 18.82 13.46
N ALA A 388 22.00 18.60 14.43
CA ALA A 388 21.98 17.37 15.23
C ALA A 388 21.70 16.11 14.41
N ALA A 389 20.76 16.18 13.46
CA ALA A 389 20.40 15.06 12.60
C ALA A 389 19.47 15.50 11.44
N PHE A 390 19.26 14.60 10.47
CA PHE A 390 18.12 14.60 9.57
C PHE A 390 17.05 13.62 10.09
N GLU A 391 15.77 14.01 10.12
CA GLU A 391 14.67 13.10 10.52
C GLU A 391 14.00 12.47 9.30
N ALA A 392 14.15 11.16 9.18
CA ALA A 392 13.52 10.37 8.13
C ALA A 392 12.05 10.08 8.45
N GLY A 393 11.14 10.51 7.58
CA GLY A 393 9.71 10.17 7.63
C GLY A 393 9.26 9.21 6.53
N ASN A 394 10.20 8.73 5.70
CA ASN A 394 9.99 7.79 4.60
C ASN A 394 11.24 6.94 4.40
N LEU A 395 11.09 5.70 3.92
CA LEU A 395 12.22 4.79 3.66
C LEU A 395 13.22 5.38 2.65
N ALA A 396 12.75 6.15 1.68
CA ALA A 396 13.61 6.82 0.69
C ALA A 396 14.69 7.72 1.31
N HIS A 397 14.44 8.27 2.49
CA HIS A 397 15.37 9.15 3.17
C HIS A 397 16.65 8.45 3.61
N ILE A 398 16.59 7.13 3.83
CA ILE A 398 17.77 6.32 4.17
C ILE A 398 18.75 6.36 2.97
N GLU A 399 18.23 6.14 1.76
CA GLU A 399 19.06 6.24 0.55
C GLU A 399 19.53 7.67 0.30
N LEU A 400 18.68 8.67 0.49
CA LEU A 400 19.06 10.08 0.34
C LEU A 400 20.12 10.51 1.36
N GLY A 401 20.17 9.91 2.54
CA GLY A 401 21.19 10.22 3.56
C GLY A 401 22.55 9.57 3.33
N ARG A 402 22.67 8.65 2.37
CA ARG A 402 23.93 7.93 2.13
C ARG A 402 25.04 8.90 1.69
N GLY A 403 26.20 8.71 2.32
CA GLY A 403 27.39 9.54 2.05
C GLY A 403 27.38 10.90 2.72
N LEU A 404 26.35 11.25 3.50
CA LEU A 404 26.32 12.45 4.32
C LEU A 404 26.87 12.15 5.73
N ASN A 405 27.47 13.16 6.37
CA ASN A 405 28.07 13.05 7.68
C ASN A 405 27.06 13.28 8.83
N THR A 406 26.05 14.13 8.58
CA THR A 406 25.01 14.44 9.54
C THR A 406 24.20 13.20 9.87
N PRO A 407 24.06 12.80 11.15
CA PRO A 407 23.33 11.61 11.56
C PRO A 407 21.86 11.63 11.10
N MET A 408 21.26 10.44 11.03
CA MET A 408 19.83 10.32 10.74
C MET A 408 19.05 9.79 11.96
N THR A 409 17.81 10.29 12.12
CA THR A 409 16.82 9.81 13.08
C THR A 409 15.53 9.43 12.36
N GLY A 410 14.65 8.67 13.01
CA GLY A 410 13.38 8.25 12.43
C GLY A 410 12.18 8.94 13.06
N GLY A 411 11.39 9.63 12.26
CA GLY A 411 10.09 10.17 12.66
C GLY A 411 8.96 9.14 12.60
N PHE A 412 7.79 9.46 13.17
CA PHE A 412 6.65 8.53 13.20
C PHE A 412 6.11 8.16 11.81
N GLY A 413 6.43 8.92 10.76
CA GLY A 413 6.07 8.61 9.38
C GLY A 413 6.68 7.31 8.84
N LEU A 414 7.69 6.74 9.51
CA LEU A 414 8.24 5.41 9.23
C LEU A 414 7.31 4.26 9.66
N ASN A 415 6.19 4.56 10.33
CA ASN A 415 5.18 3.60 10.77
C ASN A 415 5.73 2.45 11.62
N ILE A 416 6.63 2.74 12.55
CA ILE A 416 7.22 1.74 13.45
C ILE A 416 6.18 1.28 14.47
N THR A 417 5.76 0.01 14.37
CA THR A 417 4.71 -0.59 15.20
C THR A 417 5.15 -1.81 15.98
N ASN A 418 6.37 -2.30 15.77
CA ASN A 418 6.89 -3.49 16.44
C ASN A 418 8.41 -3.43 16.59
N HIS A 419 8.96 -4.33 17.42
CA HIS A 419 10.39 -4.37 17.73
C HIS A 419 11.26 -4.76 16.54
N LEU A 420 10.77 -5.57 15.59
CA LEU A 420 11.54 -5.98 14.41
C LEU A 420 11.77 -4.80 13.49
N ALA A 421 10.71 -4.03 13.17
CA ALA A 421 10.83 -2.80 12.39
C ALA A 421 11.76 -1.79 13.08
N ALA A 422 11.60 -1.59 14.39
CA ALA A 422 12.43 -0.66 15.14
C ALA A 422 13.93 -1.04 15.10
N ARG A 423 14.25 -2.32 15.28
CA ARG A 423 15.63 -2.84 15.18
C ARG A 423 16.18 -2.74 13.75
N GLN A 424 15.35 -2.99 12.75
CA GLN A 424 15.77 -2.86 11.35
C GLN A 424 16.17 -1.42 11.02
N TYR A 425 15.37 -0.44 11.44
CA TYR A 425 15.72 0.96 11.24
C TYR A 425 16.97 1.39 12.02
N ALA A 426 17.16 0.88 13.24
CA ALA A 426 18.41 1.08 13.99
C ALA A 426 19.61 0.46 13.25
N ALA A 427 19.47 -0.75 12.69
CA ALA A 427 20.50 -1.39 11.88
C ALA A 427 20.81 -0.62 10.58
N LEU A 428 19.84 0.09 10.02
CA LEU A 428 20.03 1.02 8.89
C LEU A 428 20.72 2.33 9.29
N GLY A 429 21.09 2.51 10.56
CA GLY A 429 21.91 3.62 11.04
C GLY A 429 21.16 4.74 11.74
N LEU A 430 19.84 4.64 11.92
CA LEU A 430 19.07 5.66 12.65
C LEU A 430 19.48 5.72 14.13
N LYS A 431 19.76 6.93 14.63
CA LYS A 431 20.25 7.18 15.99
C LYS A 431 19.15 7.30 17.04
N SER A 432 17.92 7.55 16.65
CA SER A 432 16.72 7.47 17.47
C SER A 432 15.50 7.27 16.57
N VAL A 433 14.38 6.82 17.15
CA VAL A 433 13.13 6.60 16.41
C VAL A 433 11.92 7.11 17.18
N VAL A 434 10.89 7.59 16.49
CA VAL A 434 9.59 7.91 17.06
C VAL A 434 8.60 6.78 16.72
N ILE A 435 8.03 6.17 17.76
CA ILE A 435 7.05 5.09 17.63
C ILE A 435 5.74 5.68 17.11
N LEU A 436 5.07 4.93 16.22
CA LEU A 436 3.80 5.36 15.65
C LEU A 436 2.72 5.57 16.74
N PRO A 437 1.97 6.69 16.74
CA PRO A 437 0.91 6.96 17.72
C PRO A 437 -0.29 5.98 17.68
N GLU A 438 -0.32 5.02 16.77
CA GLU A 438 -1.30 3.92 16.77
C GLU A 438 -0.92 2.75 17.71
N VAL A 439 0.30 2.75 18.25
CA VAL A 439 0.78 1.72 19.17
C VAL A 439 0.33 2.03 20.60
N THR A 440 -0.15 1.01 21.32
CA THR A 440 -0.54 1.19 22.72
C THR A 440 0.68 1.39 23.63
N ALA A 441 0.48 2.04 24.77
CA ALA A 441 1.53 2.17 25.79
C ALA A 441 2.02 0.80 26.28
N ALA A 442 1.13 -0.19 26.36
CA ALA A 442 1.48 -1.55 26.73
C ALA A 442 2.43 -2.20 25.70
N ASP A 443 2.12 -2.06 24.41
CA ASP A 443 2.93 -2.63 23.33
C ASP A 443 4.27 -1.88 23.16
N MET A 444 4.30 -0.57 23.40
CA MET A 444 5.54 0.23 23.37
C MET A 444 6.60 -0.33 24.31
N ALA A 445 6.19 -0.91 25.45
CA ALA A 445 7.10 -1.51 26.40
C ALA A 445 7.95 -2.65 25.79
N TYR A 446 7.48 -3.25 24.71
CA TYR A 446 8.17 -4.34 24.00
C TYR A 446 8.89 -3.87 22.72
N ILE A 447 8.83 -2.57 22.39
CA ILE A 447 9.58 -2.02 21.26
C ILE A 447 10.94 -1.55 21.75
N ALA A 448 11.96 -2.39 21.58
CA ALA A 448 13.34 -2.11 21.97
C ALA A 448 14.24 -2.00 20.73
N PRO A 449 14.40 -0.80 20.14
CA PRO A 449 15.17 -0.63 18.91
C PRO A 449 16.69 -0.77 19.09
N GLY A 450 17.21 -0.70 20.33
CA GLY A 450 18.65 -0.58 20.61
C GLY A 450 19.19 0.85 20.50
N VAL A 451 18.30 1.80 20.15
CA VAL A 451 18.57 3.25 20.13
C VAL A 451 17.42 3.96 20.88
N PRO A 452 17.61 5.24 21.32
CA PRO A 452 16.54 5.99 21.97
C PRO A 452 15.25 6.01 21.16
N SER A 453 14.11 5.81 21.82
CA SER A 453 12.79 5.86 21.22
C SER A 453 11.92 6.94 21.86
N GLY A 454 11.05 7.54 21.04
CA GLY A 454 10.13 8.59 21.48
C GLY A 454 8.68 8.28 21.12
N ALA A 455 7.78 9.02 21.76
CA ALA A 455 6.36 9.02 21.43
C ALA A 455 5.82 10.46 21.42
N VAL A 456 4.79 10.72 20.60
CA VAL A 456 4.13 12.02 20.57
C VAL A 456 3.32 12.20 21.85
N ILE A 457 3.69 13.17 22.69
CA ILE A 457 3.01 13.47 23.97
C ILE A 457 2.07 14.68 23.86
N TYR A 458 2.22 15.48 22.81
CA TYR A 458 1.37 16.59 22.48
C TYR A 458 1.31 16.81 20.97
N GLY A 459 0.14 17.19 20.45
CA GLY A 459 -0.01 17.80 19.13
C GLY A 459 -1.27 17.42 18.37
N HIS A 460 -1.63 18.29 17.43
CA HIS A 460 -2.63 18.00 16.40
C HIS A 460 -2.03 17.09 15.35
N MET A 461 -2.34 15.78 15.46
CA MET A 461 -1.75 14.79 14.56
C MET A 461 -2.15 15.01 13.10
N PRO A 462 -1.22 14.93 12.14
CA PRO A 462 -1.52 14.89 10.72
C PRO A 462 -2.19 13.55 10.38
N LEU A 463 -3.52 13.56 10.24
CA LEU A 463 -4.32 12.36 9.98
C LEU A 463 -4.27 11.89 8.54
N MET A 464 -4.03 12.80 7.59
CA MET A 464 -4.02 12.49 6.16
C MET A 464 -3.10 13.47 5.43
N ILE A 465 -2.30 12.93 4.52
CA ILE A 465 -1.55 13.72 3.53
C ILE A 465 -2.12 13.37 2.16
N THR A 466 -2.50 14.38 1.35
CA THR A 466 -3.11 14.15 0.04
C THR A 466 -2.58 15.09 -1.04
N ARG A 467 -2.44 14.58 -2.28
CA ARG A 467 -2.14 15.40 -3.46
C ARG A 467 -3.38 16.14 -3.97
N ALA A 468 -4.57 15.52 -3.90
CA ALA A 468 -5.82 16.17 -4.27
C ALA A 468 -6.26 17.18 -3.19
N CYS A 469 -6.84 18.29 -3.62
CA CYS A 469 -7.30 19.33 -2.70
C CYS A 469 -8.74 19.05 -2.24
N PRO A 470 -9.01 18.83 -0.94
CA PRO A 470 -10.35 18.62 -0.44
C PRO A 470 -11.22 19.90 -0.52
N LEU A 471 -10.60 21.05 -0.78
CA LEU A 471 -11.26 22.36 -0.87
C LEU A 471 -11.41 22.84 -2.33
N HIS A 472 -11.10 21.99 -3.33
CA HIS A 472 -11.07 22.36 -4.76
C HIS A 472 -12.41 22.93 -5.27
N ASN A 473 -13.52 22.50 -4.68
CA ASN A 473 -14.87 23.00 -5.02
C ASN A 473 -15.19 24.37 -4.39
N ARG A 474 -14.31 24.90 -3.54
CA ARG A 474 -14.50 26.15 -2.80
C ARG A 474 -13.57 27.25 -3.25
N HIS A 475 -12.32 26.89 -3.55
CA HIS A 475 -11.26 27.84 -3.86
C HIS A 475 -10.43 27.37 -5.05
N THR A 476 -9.98 28.29 -5.87
CA THR A 476 -8.86 28.05 -6.78
C THR A 476 -7.55 28.19 -6.01
N CYS A 477 -6.46 27.57 -6.48
CA CYS A 477 -5.15 27.74 -5.85
C CYS A 477 -4.67 29.21 -5.85
N GLN A 478 -5.13 30.02 -6.80
CA GLN A 478 -4.82 31.44 -6.88
C GLN A 478 -5.50 32.27 -5.78
N SER A 479 -6.72 31.91 -5.39
CA SER A 479 -7.48 32.59 -4.33
C SER A 479 -7.29 31.96 -2.95
N CYS A 480 -6.63 30.80 -2.85
CA CYS A 480 -6.40 30.05 -1.63
C CYS A 480 -5.11 30.50 -0.94
N ASN A 481 -5.19 30.84 0.35
CA ASN A 481 -4.02 31.13 1.17
C ASN A 481 -3.33 29.90 1.77
N GLY A 482 -3.61 28.70 1.24
CA GLY A 482 -3.08 27.43 1.72
C GLY A 482 -3.70 26.90 3.02
N ARG A 483 -4.83 27.48 3.45
CA ARG A 483 -5.52 27.12 4.69
C ARG A 483 -6.99 26.88 4.41
N GLY A 484 -7.61 26.01 5.21
CA GLY A 484 -9.04 25.77 5.20
C GLY A 484 -9.47 24.78 6.25
N THR A 485 -10.75 24.42 6.24
CA THR A 485 -11.36 23.54 7.24
C THR A 485 -12.27 22.50 6.60
N LEU A 486 -12.36 21.35 7.25
CA LEU A 486 -13.40 20.35 7.02
C LEU A 486 -14.14 20.12 8.33
N THR A 487 -15.46 20.19 8.31
CA THR A 487 -16.28 19.93 9.50
C THR A 487 -17.06 18.64 9.28
N ASP A 488 -16.97 17.70 10.24
CA ASP A 488 -17.70 16.45 10.20
C ASP A 488 -19.12 16.58 10.77
N ARG A 489 -19.92 15.50 10.66
CA ARG A 489 -21.28 15.39 11.20
C ARG A 489 -21.40 15.57 12.72
N LYS A 490 -20.28 15.57 13.44
CA LYS A 490 -20.20 15.82 14.89
C LYS A 490 -19.73 17.24 15.21
N ASN A 491 -19.72 18.12 14.22
CA ASN A 491 -19.23 19.50 14.30
C ASN A 491 -17.74 19.61 14.73
N LYS A 492 -16.93 18.56 14.48
CA LYS A 492 -15.48 18.65 14.71
C LYS A 492 -14.81 19.26 13.50
N VAL A 493 -13.99 20.27 13.74
CA VAL A 493 -13.33 21.08 12.71
C VAL A 493 -11.90 20.62 12.50
N PHE A 494 -11.66 19.97 11.36
CA PHE A 494 -10.33 19.52 10.92
C PHE A 494 -9.64 20.65 10.16
N GLN A 495 -8.48 21.06 10.61
CA GLN A 495 -7.68 22.05 9.91
C GLN A 495 -7.00 21.41 8.68
N VAL A 496 -7.03 22.11 7.56
CA VAL A 496 -6.33 21.74 6.33
C VAL A 496 -5.22 22.75 6.07
N ARG A 497 -4.00 22.26 5.79
CA ARG A 497 -2.85 23.09 5.45
C ARG A 497 -2.22 22.58 4.16
N CYS A 498 -1.86 23.50 3.27
CA CYS A 498 -1.19 23.22 2.01
C CYS A 498 0.29 23.55 2.11
N GLY A 499 1.15 22.65 1.65
CA GLY A 499 2.60 22.85 1.58
C GLY A 499 3.26 21.75 0.74
N LEU A 500 4.34 22.08 0.05
CA LEU A 500 5.12 21.14 -0.76
C LEU A 500 4.26 20.32 -1.76
N GLY A 501 3.25 20.95 -2.36
CA GLY A 501 2.36 20.31 -3.34
C GLY A 501 1.33 19.34 -2.75
N VAL A 502 1.25 19.20 -1.43
CA VAL A 502 0.30 18.34 -0.73
C VAL A 502 -0.55 19.12 0.27
N ARG A 503 -1.61 18.49 0.74
CA ARG A 503 -2.52 19.01 1.79
C ARG A 503 -2.49 18.05 2.96
N THR A 504 -2.30 18.61 4.15
CA THR A 504 -2.32 17.86 5.39
C THR A 504 -3.60 18.19 6.16
N ILE A 505 -4.34 17.16 6.56
CA ILE A 505 -5.54 17.28 7.39
C ILE A 505 -5.14 16.89 8.80
N TYR A 506 -5.39 17.80 9.75
CA TYR A 506 -5.00 17.64 11.15
C TYR A 506 -6.17 17.19 12.02
N ASN A 507 -5.88 16.44 13.07
CA ASN A 507 -6.86 16.06 14.09
C ASN A 507 -7.43 17.31 14.74
N PRO A 508 -8.78 17.40 14.92
CA PRO A 508 -9.42 18.57 15.50
C PRO A 508 -9.01 18.84 16.95
N VAL A 509 -8.68 17.78 17.69
CA VAL A 509 -8.21 17.90 19.08
C VAL A 509 -6.80 17.36 19.21
N PRO A 510 -5.90 18.00 19.99
CA PRO A 510 -4.54 17.51 20.16
C PRO A 510 -4.48 16.25 21.02
N ILE A 511 -3.46 15.41 20.80
CA ILE A 511 -3.02 14.47 21.83
C ILE A 511 -2.44 15.26 22.98
N TYR A 512 -2.69 14.82 24.22
CA TYR A 512 -2.00 15.32 25.39
C TYR A 512 -1.70 14.20 26.40
N MET A 513 -0.43 14.06 26.76
CA MET A 513 0.10 13.09 27.72
C MET A 513 1.04 13.78 28.74
N GLY A 514 1.13 15.13 28.73
CA GLY A 514 2.05 15.88 29.57
C GLY A 514 1.80 15.73 31.07
N ASP A 515 0.56 15.47 31.47
CA ASP A 515 0.17 15.19 32.87
C ASP A 515 0.50 13.75 33.31
N LYS A 516 0.92 12.87 32.39
CA LYS A 516 1.21 11.45 32.64
C LYS A 516 2.53 11.01 31.97
N PRO A 517 3.65 11.67 32.26
CA PRO A 517 4.91 11.43 31.54
C PRO A 517 5.43 9.98 31.66
N GLY A 518 5.16 9.31 32.79
CA GLY A 518 5.56 7.92 33.02
C GLY A 518 4.63 6.86 32.41
N ALA A 519 3.52 7.27 31.77
CA ALA A 519 2.58 6.32 31.16
C ALA A 519 3.07 5.73 29.83
N LEU A 520 4.00 6.40 29.14
CA LEU A 520 4.58 5.94 27.88
C LEU A 520 6.01 5.45 28.13
N PRO A 521 6.30 4.16 27.87
CA PRO A 521 7.61 3.57 28.12
C PRO A 521 8.60 3.91 27.00
N VAL A 522 8.99 5.18 26.89
CA VAL A 522 9.90 5.73 25.88
C VAL A 522 11.01 6.58 26.53
N ASP A 523 12.10 6.82 25.79
CA ASP A 523 13.24 7.61 26.28
C ASP A 523 12.97 9.12 26.20
N PHE A 524 12.11 9.57 25.27
CA PHE A 524 11.72 10.98 25.15
C PHE A 524 10.26 11.15 24.71
N GLY A 525 9.65 12.21 25.21
CA GLY A 525 8.36 12.71 24.73
C GLY A 525 8.57 13.76 23.64
N LEU A 526 7.79 13.69 22.55
CA LEU A 526 7.80 14.66 21.45
C LEU A 526 6.55 15.53 21.52
N ALA A 527 6.71 16.83 21.79
CA ALA A 527 5.65 17.84 21.61
C ALA A 527 5.63 18.26 20.13
N TYR A 528 4.55 17.90 19.41
CA TYR A 528 4.43 18.09 17.96
C TYR A 528 3.57 19.31 17.63
N PHE A 529 4.19 20.49 17.61
CA PHE A 529 3.51 21.77 17.31
C PHE A 529 3.32 21.95 15.81
N THR A 530 2.11 22.31 15.41
CA THR A 530 1.71 22.49 14.01
C THR A 530 0.85 23.74 13.80
N LEU A 531 -0.20 23.90 14.57
CA LEU A 531 -1.21 24.94 14.41
C LEU A 531 -1.04 26.10 15.40
N GLU A 532 -0.25 25.90 16.43
CA GLU A 532 -0.05 26.79 17.55
C GLU A 532 0.82 28.01 17.16
N ASN A 533 0.54 29.15 17.77
CA ASN A 533 1.45 30.29 17.76
C ASN A 533 2.54 30.14 18.84
N PRO A 534 3.62 30.96 18.84
CA PRO A 534 4.72 30.85 19.82
C PRO A 534 4.26 30.91 21.28
N GLN A 535 3.32 31.79 21.60
CA GLN A 535 2.79 31.97 22.95
C GLN A 535 2.07 30.70 23.42
N ARG A 536 1.25 30.10 22.54
CA ARG A 536 0.56 28.84 22.87
C ARG A 536 1.56 27.69 23.00
N ALA A 537 2.59 27.64 22.17
CA ALA A 537 3.63 26.65 22.29
C ALA A 537 4.36 26.75 23.65
N ALA A 538 4.71 27.96 24.08
CA ALA A 538 5.31 28.20 25.40
C ALA A 538 4.40 27.71 26.55
N GLN A 539 3.12 28.07 26.53
CA GLN A 539 2.14 27.63 27.53
C GLN A 539 2.03 26.12 27.63
N VAL A 540 1.98 25.43 26.49
CA VAL A 540 1.90 23.96 26.45
C VAL A 540 3.16 23.31 26.96
N LEU A 541 4.33 23.83 26.60
CA LEU A 541 5.62 23.34 27.12
C LEU A 541 5.71 23.50 28.63
N GLU A 542 5.23 24.63 29.16
CA GLU A 542 5.15 24.87 30.60
C GLU A 542 4.20 23.89 31.30
N MET A 543 3.02 23.61 30.70
CA MET A 543 2.08 22.63 31.24
C MET A 543 2.71 21.22 31.26
N ILE A 544 3.44 20.82 30.21
CA ILE A 544 4.14 19.53 30.15
C ILE A 544 5.22 19.45 31.23
N ALA A 545 6.04 20.49 31.37
CA ALA A 545 7.13 20.54 32.36
C ALA A 545 6.61 20.44 33.79
N ASN A 546 5.48 21.11 34.09
CA ASN A 546 4.84 21.12 35.38
C ASN A 546 3.86 19.94 35.59
N ARG A 547 3.70 19.04 34.60
CA ARG A 547 2.74 17.92 34.62
C ARG A 547 1.30 18.39 34.90
N ALA A 548 0.98 19.58 34.43
CA ALA A 548 -0.35 20.18 34.63
C ALA A 548 -1.41 19.50 33.75
N PRO A 549 -2.67 19.45 34.17
CA PRO A 549 -3.77 19.05 33.31
C PRO A 549 -3.89 20.00 32.11
N PHE A 550 -4.35 19.48 30.98
CA PHE A 550 -4.54 20.32 29.79
C PHE A 550 -5.77 21.24 29.95
N ASP A 551 -5.66 22.45 29.50
CA ASP A 551 -6.62 23.53 29.69
C ASP A 551 -7.76 23.57 28.64
N ARG A 552 -7.78 22.64 27.68
CA ARG A 552 -8.76 22.57 26.59
C ARG A 552 -9.18 21.12 26.32
N GLU A 553 -10.10 20.94 25.38
CA GLU A 553 -10.43 19.61 24.87
C GLU A 553 -9.18 18.93 24.27
N PHE A 554 -8.97 17.67 24.63
CA PHE A 554 -7.83 16.86 24.15
C PHE A 554 -8.20 15.38 24.06
N THR A 555 -7.31 14.60 23.47
CA THR A 555 -7.41 13.14 23.42
C THR A 555 -6.14 12.50 23.97
N ARG A 556 -6.25 11.27 24.50
CA ARG A 556 -5.11 10.39 24.77
C ARG A 556 -4.64 9.64 23.54
N GLY A 557 -5.17 9.96 22.36
CA GLY A 557 -4.91 9.21 21.14
C GLY A 557 -5.34 7.75 21.26
N LEU A 558 -4.48 6.87 20.77
CA LEU A 558 -4.70 5.42 20.80
C LEU A 558 -3.88 4.70 21.87
N TYR A 559 -3.17 5.43 22.72
CA TYR A 559 -2.22 4.88 23.68
C TYR A 559 -2.83 3.92 24.71
N PHE A 560 -4.12 4.08 25.03
CA PHE A 560 -4.81 3.20 26.00
C PHE A 560 -5.89 2.32 25.37
N LYS A 561 -6.27 2.58 24.11
CA LYS A 561 -7.35 1.84 23.44
C LYS A 561 -6.83 0.94 22.32
N GLY A 562 -5.72 1.33 21.69
CA GLY A 562 -5.22 0.67 20.51
C GLY A 562 -6.09 0.83 19.26
N THR A 563 -5.78 0.02 18.26
CA THR A 563 -6.57 -0.12 17.02
C THR A 563 -6.95 -1.58 16.82
N ALA A 564 -8.13 -1.80 16.27
CA ALA A 564 -8.56 -3.12 15.80
C ALA A 564 -7.89 -3.48 14.45
#